data_0eabfdb643ba742bfb8b98f9ac8cfee1
#
_entry.id   0eabfdb643ba742bfb8b98f9ac8cfee1
#
_cell.length_a   1.000
_cell.length_b   1.000
_cell.length_c   1.000
_cell.angle_alpha   90.00
_cell.angle_beta   90.00
_cell.angle_gamma   90.00
#
_symmetry.space_group_name_H-M   'P 1'
#
loop_
_entity.id
_entity.type
_entity.pdbx_description
1 polymer ?
#
loop_
_entity_poly.entity_id
_entity_poly.type
_entity_poly.pdbx_seq_one_letter_code
_entity_poly.pdbx_strand_id
1 'polypeptide(L)'
;MSVTEAPPALPTKGEVRKPPARRRLVPYWLLLPGILWLLVFFALPMVYQASTSVQTGSLEKGFEVTWHFRTYWDALADYYPQFVRSLLYAGTATLLCLLLGYPLAYLIAFKAGRWRNLVLVLVVAPFFTSFLIRTLAWKTILADGGAVVEALNSLHVLDVTGWLGWTENNRVLATPMAVVCGLTYNFLPFMILPLYTSLERIDGRLHEAAGDLYATPATTFRKVTLPLSMPGVVSGTLLTFIPASGDYVNAELLGSTDTKMVGSVIQTQFLRVLDYPTAAALSFILMAVVLLVVTVYIRRSGTEDLV
;
A
#
# COMPACT_ATOMS: atom_id res chain seq x y z
N MET A 1 41.63 -53.52 -52.41
CA MET A 1 41.72 -53.49 -50.94
C MET A 1 41.22 -52.14 -50.47
N SER A 2 39.93 -52.06 -50.08
CA SER A 2 39.29 -50.83 -49.55
C SER A 2 39.31 -50.95 -48.03
N VAL A 3 40.09 -50.08 -47.40
CA VAL A 3 40.13 -49.92 -45.93
C VAL A 3 38.88 -49.14 -45.51
N THR A 4 37.98 -49.83 -44.83
CA THR A 4 36.75 -49.13 -44.23
C THR A 4 37.23 -48.57 -42.90
N GLU A 5 37.32 -47.21 -42.83
CA GLU A 5 37.54 -46.49 -41.57
C GLU A 5 36.26 -46.54 -40.73
N ALA A 6 36.43 -47.00 -39.50
CA ALA A 6 35.36 -47.04 -38.50
C ALA A 6 35.02 -45.58 -38.03
N PRO A 7 33.74 -45.24 -37.77
CA PRO A 7 33.35 -43.95 -37.31
C PRO A 7 33.90 -43.63 -35.91
N PRO A 8 34.27 -42.37 -35.60
CA PRO A 8 34.80 -41.98 -34.30
C PRO A 8 33.79 -42.22 -33.19
N ALA A 9 34.26 -42.78 -32.10
CA ALA A 9 33.46 -43.05 -30.90
C ALA A 9 32.86 -41.76 -30.32
N LEU A 10 31.55 -41.77 -30.01
CA LEU A 10 30.85 -40.69 -29.35
C LEU A 10 31.49 -40.42 -27.98
N PRO A 11 31.62 -39.13 -27.57
CA PRO A 11 32.19 -38.82 -26.27
C PRO A 11 31.32 -39.40 -25.13
N THR A 12 31.95 -40.18 -24.27
CA THR A 12 31.38 -40.72 -23.04
C THR A 12 30.82 -39.58 -22.19
N LYS A 13 29.59 -39.75 -21.68
CA LYS A 13 28.89 -38.82 -20.75
C LYS A 13 29.88 -38.37 -19.68
N GLY A 14 30.28 -37.09 -19.75
CA GLY A 14 31.16 -36.51 -18.74
C GLY A 14 30.53 -36.64 -17.35
N GLU A 15 31.25 -37.20 -16.43
CA GLU A 15 30.90 -37.19 -15.00
C GLU A 15 30.66 -35.78 -14.56
N VAL A 16 29.39 -35.46 -14.18
CA VAL A 16 29.04 -34.20 -13.55
C VAL A 16 29.76 -34.15 -12.21
N ARG A 17 30.96 -33.54 -12.20
CA ARG A 17 31.73 -33.31 -10.97
C ARG A 17 30.84 -32.55 -9.98
N LYS A 18 30.41 -33.24 -8.92
CA LYS A 18 29.70 -32.59 -7.78
C LYS A 18 30.60 -31.47 -7.23
N PRO A 19 30.10 -30.25 -7.12
CA PRO A 19 30.90 -29.15 -6.59
C PRO A 19 31.35 -29.45 -5.16
N PRO A 20 32.60 -29.09 -4.77
CA PRO A 20 33.13 -29.37 -3.45
C PRO A 20 32.28 -28.73 -2.36
N ALA A 21 32.07 -29.43 -1.25
CA ALA A 21 31.18 -29.05 -0.15
C ALA A 21 31.43 -27.62 0.40
N ARG A 22 32.66 -27.12 0.30
CA ARG A 22 33.03 -25.74 0.69
C ARG A 22 32.29 -24.65 -0.09
N ARG A 23 31.85 -24.89 -1.33
CA ARG A 23 31.08 -23.91 -2.13
C ARG A 23 29.61 -23.79 -1.67
N ARG A 24 29.10 -24.72 -0.86
CA ARG A 24 27.72 -24.66 -0.36
C ARG A 24 27.49 -23.54 0.68
N LEU A 25 28.53 -23.10 1.38
CA LEU A 25 28.42 -22.07 2.41
C LEU A 25 28.58 -20.63 1.86
N VAL A 26 29.14 -20.48 0.65
CA VAL A 26 29.33 -19.14 0.04
C VAL A 26 28.05 -18.33 -0.08
N PRO A 27 26.87 -18.86 -0.51
CA PRO A 27 25.64 -18.12 -0.54
C PRO A 27 25.20 -17.60 0.83
N TYR A 28 25.40 -18.38 1.89
CA TYR A 28 25.03 -17.97 3.26
C TYR A 28 25.92 -16.84 3.78
N TRP A 29 27.22 -16.86 3.46
CA TRP A 29 28.13 -15.76 3.81
C TRP A 29 27.82 -14.48 3.05
N LEU A 30 27.37 -14.57 1.79
CA LEU A 30 26.93 -13.42 1.01
C LEU A 30 25.59 -12.82 1.52
N LEU A 31 24.71 -13.67 2.06
CA LEU A 31 23.45 -13.24 2.66
C LEU A 31 23.62 -12.67 4.08
N LEU A 32 24.71 -13.03 4.78
CA LEU A 32 24.92 -12.71 6.19
C LEU A 32 24.82 -11.20 6.49
N PRO A 33 25.46 -10.28 5.72
CA PRO A 33 25.33 -8.85 6.00
C PRO A 33 23.88 -8.34 5.91
N GLY A 34 23.12 -8.83 4.91
CA GLY A 34 21.70 -8.45 4.74
C GLY A 34 20.83 -9.03 5.86
N ILE A 35 21.04 -10.30 6.23
CA ILE A 35 20.31 -10.95 7.33
C ILE A 35 20.64 -10.26 8.66
N LEU A 36 21.90 -9.95 8.93
CA LEU A 36 22.33 -9.27 10.15
C LEU A 36 21.68 -7.89 10.25
N TRP A 37 21.65 -7.14 9.15
CA TRP A 37 20.97 -5.85 9.08
C TRP A 37 19.48 -5.99 9.43
N LEU A 38 18.77 -6.94 8.83
CA LEU A 38 17.35 -7.19 9.13
C LEU A 38 17.13 -7.63 10.58
N LEU A 39 17.99 -8.47 11.14
CA LEU A 39 17.89 -8.88 12.54
C LEU A 39 18.06 -7.70 13.50
N VAL A 40 19.06 -6.84 13.27
CA VAL A 40 19.37 -5.73 14.18
C VAL A 40 18.36 -4.59 14.03
N PHE A 41 18.00 -4.20 12.82
CA PHE A 41 17.18 -3.02 12.58
C PHE A 41 15.68 -3.29 12.41
N PHE A 42 15.28 -4.53 12.22
CA PHE A 42 13.88 -4.90 12.09
C PHE A 42 13.43 -5.89 13.18
N ALA A 43 14.07 -7.05 13.31
CA ALA A 43 13.61 -8.06 14.24
C ALA A 43 13.79 -7.64 15.70
N LEU A 44 14.93 -7.05 16.07
CA LEU A 44 15.20 -6.61 17.44
C LEU A 44 14.22 -5.53 17.92
N PRO A 45 13.92 -4.44 17.17
CA PRO A 45 12.88 -3.48 17.55
C PRO A 45 11.49 -4.12 17.65
N MET A 46 11.13 -5.07 16.76
CA MET A 46 9.86 -5.78 16.85
C MET A 46 9.76 -6.64 18.12
N VAL A 47 10.83 -7.35 18.47
CA VAL A 47 10.87 -8.13 19.73
C VAL A 47 10.77 -7.21 20.94
N TYR A 48 11.47 -6.08 20.93
CA TYR A 48 11.37 -5.09 21.99
C TYR A 48 9.95 -4.54 22.11
N GLN A 49 9.31 -4.16 21.01
CA GLN A 49 7.93 -3.69 20.98
C GLN A 49 6.95 -4.79 21.45
N ALA A 50 7.18 -6.06 21.06
CA ALA A 50 6.39 -7.19 21.56
C ALA A 50 6.54 -7.38 23.07
N SER A 51 7.76 -7.24 23.60
CA SER A 51 7.98 -7.23 25.05
C SER A 51 7.23 -6.08 25.74
N THR A 52 7.28 -4.87 25.17
CA THR A 52 6.59 -3.69 25.70
C THR A 52 5.07 -3.88 25.73
N SER A 53 4.48 -4.53 24.72
CA SER A 53 3.02 -4.73 24.63
C SER A 53 2.42 -5.58 25.74
N VAL A 54 3.23 -6.37 26.45
CA VAL A 54 2.81 -7.24 27.57
C VAL A 54 3.31 -6.73 28.93
N GLN A 55 3.87 -5.51 28.97
CA GLN A 55 4.27 -4.85 30.21
C GLN A 55 3.09 -4.15 30.87
N THR A 56 3.24 -3.92 32.16
CA THR A 56 2.38 -3.01 32.96
C THR A 56 3.26 -2.02 33.71
N GLY A 57 2.72 -0.84 33.98
CA GLY A 57 3.46 0.20 34.68
C GLY A 57 3.07 1.60 34.25
N SER A 58 3.86 2.56 34.67
CA SER A 58 3.76 3.97 34.26
C SER A 58 5.13 4.59 34.24
N LEU A 59 5.26 5.79 33.64
CA LEU A 59 6.53 6.54 33.65
C LEU A 59 7.10 6.79 35.03
N GLU A 60 6.23 6.93 36.05
CA GLU A 60 6.66 7.20 37.43
C GLU A 60 7.15 5.94 38.14
N LYS A 61 6.52 4.79 37.87
CA LYS A 61 6.81 3.51 38.54
C LYS A 61 7.72 2.58 37.75
N GLY A 62 8.00 2.96 36.49
CA GLY A 62 8.67 2.09 35.53
C GLY A 62 7.71 1.09 34.88
N PHE A 63 8.20 0.38 33.85
CA PHE A 63 7.47 -0.65 33.13
C PHE A 63 8.10 -2.02 33.46
N GLU A 64 7.27 -2.98 33.87
CA GLU A 64 7.70 -4.33 34.18
C GLU A 64 7.01 -5.35 33.27
N VAL A 65 7.73 -6.39 32.85
CA VAL A 65 7.19 -7.47 32.02
C VAL A 65 6.32 -8.38 32.90
N THR A 66 5.02 -8.24 32.77
CA THR A 66 4.03 -8.97 33.59
C THR A 66 3.21 -9.98 32.78
N TRP A 67 3.51 -10.13 31.49
CA TRP A 67 2.74 -10.96 30.54
C TRP A 67 1.24 -10.62 30.53
N HIS A 68 0.91 -9.33 30.60
CA HIS A 68 -0.45 -8.84 30.70
C HIS A 68 -1.15 -8.80 29.33
N PHE A 69 -1.61 -9.95 28.84
CA PHE A 69 -2.30 -10.05 27.53
C PHE A 69 -3.67 -9.36 27.51
N ARG A 70 -4.24 -9.00 28.66
CA ARG A 70 -5.50 -8.28 28.73
C ARG A 70 -5.42 -6.91 28.06
N THR A 71 -4.25 -6.28 28.03
CA THR A 71 -3.99 -5.02 27.31
C THR A 71 -4.48 -5.07 25.85
N TYR A 72 -4.33 -6.21 25.18
CA TYR A 72 -4.80 -6.37 23.79
C TYR A 72 -6.33 -6.33 23.68
N TRP A 73 -7.02 -6.96 24.64
CA TRP A 73 -8.48 -6.98 24.65
C TRP A 73 -9.05 -5.62 25.00
N ASP A 74 -8.51 -4.98 26.04
CA ASP A 74 -8.93 -3.66 26.48
C ASP A 74 -8.66 -2.62 25.39
N ALA A 75 -7.47 -2.62 24.76
CA ALA A 75 -7.13 -1.77 23.65
C ALA A 75 -8.05 -1.98 22.43
N LEU A 76 -8.43 -3.21 22.10
CA LEU A 76 -9.35 -3.49 21.01
C LEU A 76 -10.77 -3.01 21.33
N ALA A 77 -11.24 -3.22 22.56
CA ALA A 77 -12.57 -2.81 22.99
C ALA A 77 -12.71 -1.28 23.03
N ASP A 78 -11.70 -0.57 23.55
CA ASP A 78 -11.74 0.89 23.69
C ASP A 78 -11.59 1.61 22.33
N TYR A 79 -10.81 1.03 21.41
CA TYR A 79 -10.46 1.67 20.12
C TYR A 79 -11.05 0.98 18.89
N TYR A 80 -12.02 0.06 19.05
CA TYR A 80 -12.69 -0.61 17.94
C TYR A 80 -13.22 0.35 16.87
N PRO A 81 -13.89 1.50 17.21
CA PRO A 81 -14.40 2.41 16.20
C PRO A 81 -13.29 3.01 15.32
N GLN A 82 -12.10 3.28 15.91
CA GLN A 82 -10.96 3.83 15.20
C GLN A 82 -10.33 2.80 14.22
N PHE A 83 -10.33 1.51 14.59
CA PHE A 83 -9.93 0.44 13.67
C PHE A 83 -10.85 0.35 12.47
N VAL A 84 -12.17 0.34 12.68
CA VAL A 84 -13.16 0.30 11.60
C VAL A 84 -13.01 1.53 10.69
N ARG A 85 -12.87 2.72 11.25
CA ARG A 85 -12.63 3.95 10.47
C ARG A 85 -11.36 3.86 9.65
N SER A 86 -10.24 3.41 10.23
CA SER A 86 -8.97 3.27 9.50
C SER A 86 -9.12 2.37 8.29
N LEU A 87 -9.78 1.22 8.45
CA LEU A 87 -10.01 0.30 7.34
C LEU A 87 -10.95 0.88 6.29
N LEU A 88 -12.03 1.56 6.71
CA LEU A 88 -12.98 2.19 5.79
C LEU A 88 -12.34 3.35 5.02
N TYR A 89 -11.61 4.24 5.69
CA TYR A 89 -10.97 5.39 5.02
C TYR A 89 -9.84 4.94 4.11
N ALA A 90 -8.99 4.01 4.56
CA ALA A 90 -7.94 3.44 3.72
C ALA A 90 -8.51 2.67 2.53
N GLY A 91 -9.56 1.87 2.75
CA GLY A 91 -10.26 1.13 1.68
C GLY A 91 -10.89 2.06 0.65
N THR A 92 -11.58 3.11 1.10
CA THR A 92 -12.19 4.11 0.21
C THR A 92 -11.13 4.91 -0.55
N ALA A 93 -10.08 5.37 0.14
CA ALA A 93 -8.96 6.06 -0.51
C ALA A 93 -8.27 5.16 -1.55
N THR A 94 -8.06 3.89 -1.24
CA THR A 94 -7.50 2.91 -2.19
C THR A 94 -8.40 2.70 -3.41
N LEU A 95 -9.71 2.60 -3.20
CA LEU A 95 -10.68 2.51 -4.30
C LEU A 95 -10.65 3.77 -5.17
N LEU A 96 -10.61 4.96 -4.57
CA LEU A 96 -10.48 6.21 -5.31
C LEU A 96 -9.15 6.31 -6.06
N CYS A 97 -8.05 5.88 -5.43
CA CYS A 97 -6.75 5.78 -6.11
C CYS A 97 -6.80 4.85 -7.32
N LEU A 98 -7.52 3.72 -7.23
CA LEU A 98 -7.71 2.80 -8.34
C LEU A 98 -8.57 3.43 -9.45
N LEU A 99 -9.69 4.05 -9.09
CA LEU A 99 -10.61 4.68 -10.04
C LEU A 99 -9.97 5.84 -10.80
N LEU A 100 -9.13 6.64 -10.15
CA LEU A 100 -8.41 7.76 -10.75
C LEU A 100 -7.10 7.30 -11.40
N GLY A 101 -6.38 6.40 -10.75
CA GLY A 101 -5.06 5.93 -11.16
C GLY A 101 -5.10 5.02 -12.37
N TYR A 102 -6.12 4.14 -12.48
CA TYR A 102 -6.21 3.21 -13.60
C TYR A 102 -6.39 3.93 -14.96
N PRO A 103 -7.35 4.86 -15.13
CA PRO A 103 -7.46 5.64 -16.37
C PRO A 103 -6.19 6.42 -16.69
N LEU A 104 -5.56 7.02 -15.68
CA LEU A 104 -4.32 7.77 -15.88
C LEU A 104 -3.16 6.85 -16.29
N ALA A 105 -2.97 5.71 -15.62
CA ALA A 105 -1.97 4.72 -15.99
C ALA A 105 -2.21 4.17 -17.40
N TYR A 106 -3.48 3.91 -17.77
CA TYR A 106 -3.86 3.49 -19.11
C TYR A 106 -3.52 4.55 -20.17
N LEU A 107 -3.82 5.81 -19.89
CA LEU A 107 -3.48 6.94 -20.77
C LEU A 107 -1.95 7.02 -20.96
N ILE A 108 -1.18 6.90 -19.90
CA ILE A 108 0.28 6.95 -19.94
C ILE A 108 0.84 5.77 -20.76
N ALA A 109 0.33 4.55 -20.56
CA ALA A 109 0.83 3.36 -21.22
C ALA A 109 0.52 3.33 -22.73
N PHE A 110 -0.70 3.70 -23.13
CA PHE A 110 -1.18 3.49 -24.50
C PHE A 110 -1.42 4.76 -25.31
N LYS A 111 -1.59 5.92 -24.68
CA LYS A 111 -2.00 7.15 -25.37
C LYS A 111 -0.98 8.30 -25.31
N ALA A 112 -0.13 8.34 -24.28
CA ALA A 112 0.75 9.49 -24.05
C ALA A 112 1.90 9.62 -25.05
N GLY A 113 2.30 8.54 -25.75
CA GLY A 113 3.35 8.57 -26.77
C GLY A 113 4.63 9.30 -26.30
N ARG A 114 5.02 10.38 -26.98
CA ARG A 114 6.21 11.19 -26.63
C ARG A 114 6.12 11.90 -25.29
N TRP A 115 4.93 12.12 -24.74
CA TRP A 115 4.70 12.80 -23.48
C TRP A 115 4.73 11.86 -22.27
N ARG A 116 4.86 10.57 -22.49
CA ARG A 116 4.84 9.52 -21.45
C ARG A 116 5.78 9.83 -20.29
N ASN A 117 7.04 10.12 -20.58
CA ASN A 117 8.05 10.39 -19.54
C ASN A 117 7.71 11.66 -18.76
N LEU A 118 7.20 12.69 -19.42
CA LEU A 118 6.78 13.93 -18.76
C LEU A 118 5.61 13.67 -17.79
N VAL A 119 4.59 12.93 -18.23
CA VAL A 119 3.43 12.60 -17.38
C VAL A 119 3.86 11.73 -16.18
N LEU A 120 4.76 10.76 -16.38
CA LEU A 120 5.33 9.98 -15.27
C LEU A 120 6.08 10.86 -14.27
N VAL A 121 6.91 11.79 -14.75
CA VAL A 121 7.60 12.75 -13.90
C VAL A 121 6.59 13.60 -13.11
N LEU A 122 5.52 14.07 -13.74
CA LEU A 122 4.46 14.85 -13.07
C LEU A 122 3.71 14.03 -12.00
N VAL A 123 3.50 12.73 -12.22
CA VAL A 123 2.91 11.83 -11.22
C VAL A 123 3.83 11.66 -10.01
N VAL A 124 5.15 11.58 -10.24
CA VAL A 124 6.14 11.37 -9.17
C VAL A 124 6.57 12.70 -8.53
N ALA A 125 6.47 13.82 -9.25
CA ALA A 125 6.92 15.14 -8.79
C ALA A 125 6.46 15.52 -7.37
N PRO A 126 5.23 15.23 -6.93
CA PRO A 126 4.80 15.51 -5.56
C PRO A 126 5.64 14.82 -4.48
N PHE A 127 6.31 13.70 -4.77
CA PHE A 127 7.16 13.03 -3.78
C PHE A 127 8.43 13.79 -3.43
N PHE A 128 8.86 14.71 -4.28
CA PHE A 128 10.02 15.57 -3.99
C PHE A 128 9.69 16.68 -2.99
N THR A 129 8.42 16.83 -2.62
CA THR A 129 7.99 17.73 -1.55
C THR A 129 7.68 16.95 -0.27
N SER A 130 7.87 17.60 0.89
CA SER A 130 7.55 16.97 2.18
C SER A 130 6.08 16.56 2.26
N PHE A 131 5.84 15.36 2.80
CA PHE A 131 4.50 14.83 3.05
C PHE A 131 3.66 15.78 3.92
N LEU A 132 4.26 16.34 4.99
CA LEU A 132 3.60 17.30 5.88
C LEU A 132 3.20 18.58 5.15
N ILE A 133 4.10 19.15 4.33
CA ILE A 133 3.82 20.38 3.58
C ILE A 133 2.66 20.17 2.61
N ARG A 134 2.62 19.03 1.94
CA ARG A 134 1.51 18.67 1.04
C ARG A 134 0.18 18.57 1.79
N THR A 135 0.18 17.91 2.94
CA THR A 135 -1.04 17.77 3.75
C THR A 135 -1.48 19.12 4.32
N LEU A 136 -0.55 20.00 4.71
CA LEU A 136 -0.88 21.39 5.13
C LEU A 136 -1.43 22.21 3.96
N ALA A 137 -0.93 22.05 2.74
CA ALA A 137 -1.50 22.69 1.56
C ALA A 137 -2.96 22.23 1.33
N TRP A 138 -3.24 20.93 1.50
CA TRP A 138 -4.60 20.41 1.46
C TRP A 138 -5.49 21.04 2.52
N LYS A 139 -5.00 21.23 3.74
CA LYS A 139 -5.73 21.93 4.80
C LYS A 139 -6.14 23.35 4.37
N THR A 140 -5.27 24.08 3.68
CA THR A 140 -5.57 25.41 3.16
C THR A 140 -6.56 25.36 1.99
N ILE A 141 -6.42 24.40 1.08
CA ILE A 141 -7.30 24.23 -0.08
C ILE A 141 -8.74 23.86 0.35
N LEU A 142 -8.87 23.03 1.38
CA LEU A 142 -10.16 22.55 1.91
C LEU A 142 -10.72 23.43 3.03
N ALA A 143 -10.09 24.57 3.33
CA ALA A 143 -10.61 25.53 4.31
C ALA A 143 -11.97 26.09 3.89
N ASP A 144 -12.78 26.47 4.88
CA ASP A 144 -14.09 27.06 4.65
C ASP A 144 -13.97 28.34 3.79
N GLY A 145 -14.82 28.46 2.77
CA GLY A 145 -14.76 29.59 1.81
C GLY A 145 -13.62 29.50 0.80
N GLY A 146 -12.89 28.38 0.75
CA GLY A 146 -11.88 28.11 -0.29
C GLY A 146 -12.54 27.84 -1.65
N ALA A 147 -11.86 28.23 -2.75
CA ALA A 147 -12.38 28.08 -4.11
C ALA A 147 -12.80 26.63 -4.46
N VAL A 148 -12.11 25.63 -3.91
CA VAL A 148 -12.46 24.22 -4.12
C VAL A 148 -13.74 23.85 -3.39
N VAL A 149 -13.94 24.33 -2.15
CA VAL A 149 -15.14 24.07 -1.36
C VAL A 149 -16.34 24.76 -2.00
N GLU A 150 -16.18 26.00 -2.48
CA GLU A 150 -17.23 26.72 -3.23
C GLU A 150 -17.58 26.01 -4.54
N ALA A 151 -16.61 25.51 -5.28
CA ALA A 151 -16.84 24.73 -6.49
C ALA A 151 -17.59 23.41 -6.19
N LEU A 152 -17.21 22.69 -5.14
CA LEU A 152 -17.89 21.46 -4.71
C LEU A 152 -19.34 21.75 -4.26
N ASN A 153 -19.56 22.88 -3.59
CA ASN A 153 -20.89 23.31 -3.17
C ASN A 153 -21.75 23.66 -4.39
N SER A 154 -21.21 24.40 -5.36
CA SER A 154 -21.92 24.76 -6.60
C SER A 154 -22.31 23.52 -7.44
N LEU A 155 -21.53 22.45 -7.36
CA LEU A 155 -21.80 21.16 -8.02
C LEU A 155 -22.72 20.24 -7.19
N HIS A 156 -23.26 20.69 -6.06
CA HIS A 156 -24.10 19.91 -5.14
C HIS A 156 -23.44 18.64 -4.60
N VAL A 157 -22.12 18.53 -4.70
CA VAL A 157 -21.36 17.38 -4.18
C VAL A 157 -21.43 17.33 -2.66
N LEU A 158 -21.42 18.50 -2.00
CA LEU A 158 -21.48 18.60 -0.54
C LEU A 158 -22.84 18.17 0.02
N ASP A 159 -23.92 18.36 -0.71
CA ASP A 159 -25.26 17.89 -0.32
C ASP A 159 -25.33 16.37 -0.31
N VAL A 160 -24.77 15.72 -1.36
CA VAL A 160 -24.71 14.26 -1.48
C VAL A 160 -23.80 13.65 -0.41
N THR A 161 -22.62 14.24 -0.19
CA THR A 161 -21.68 13.77 0.82
C THR A 161 -22.15 14.05 2.24
N GLY A 162 -22.92 15.12 2.46
CA GLY A 162 -23.60 15.42 3.71
C GLY A 162 -24.66 14.37 4.05
N TRP A 163 -25.46 13.95 3.09
CA TRP A 163 -26.44 12.87 3.27
C TRP A 163 -25.77 11.53 3.65
N LEU A 164 -24.56 11.27 3.16
CA LEU A 164 -23.76 10.10 3.50
C LEU A 164 -23.01 10.23 4.84
N GLY A 165 -23.10 11.37 5.53
CA GLY A 165 -22.38 11.64 6.78
C GLY A 165 -20.86 11.87 6.60
N TRP A 166 -20.43 12.23 5.38
CA TRP A 166 -19.02 12.47 5.05
C TRP A 166 -18.61 13.93 5.13
N THR A 167 -19.57 14.84 5.13
CA THR A 167 -19.39 16.29 5.33
C THR A 167 -20.45 16.80 6.33
N GLU A 168 -20.14 17.87 7.06
CA GLU A 168 -21.04 18.52 8.00
C GLU A 168 -21.19 19.99 7.64
N ASN A 169 -22.43 20.49 7.62
CA ASN A 169 -22.74 21.93 7.41
C ASN A 169 -22.02 22.54 6.19
N ASN A 170 -21.96 21.83 5.08
CA ASN A 170 -21.23 22.22 3.87
C ASN A 170 -19.72 22.49 4.09
N ARG A 171 -19.15 21.96 5.16
CA ARG A 171 -17.72 22.00 5.45
C ARG A 171 -17.05 20.71 5.00
N VAL A 172 -15.88 20.84 4.41
CA VAL A 172 -15.05 19.71 3.99
C VAL A 172 -13.94 19.45 5.01
N LEU A 173 -13.29 20.50 5.50
CA LEU A 173 -12.22 20.37 6.49
C LEU A 173 -12.79 19.83 7.82
N ALA A 174 -11.98 19.04 8.52
CA ALA A 174 -12.32 18.36 9.77
C ALA A 174 -13.42 17.26 9.62
N THR A 175 -13.60 16.72 8.42
CA THR A 175 -14.58 15.67 8.10
C THR A 175 -13.91 14.41 7.53
N PRO A 176 -14.63 13.27 7.46
CA PRO A 176 -14.14 12.06 6.79
C PRO A 176 -13.71 12.31 5.34
N MET A 177 -14.42 13.16 4.61
CA MET A 177 -14.12 13.52 3.23
C MET A 177 -12.72 14.12 3.09
N ALA A 178 -12.36 15.07 3.96
CA ALA A 178 -11.03 15.69 3.92
C ALA A 178 -9.90 14.65 4.15
N VAL A 179 -10.08 13.76 5.11
CA VAL A 179 -9.10 12.71 5.41
C VAL A 179 -8.93 11.79 4.20
N VAL A 180 -10.02 11.31 3.61
CA VAL A 180 -9.99 10.41 2.46
C VAL A 180 -9.41 11.09 1.22
N CYS A 181 -9.72 12.36 0.96
CA CYS A 181 -9.11 13.13 -0.13
C CYS A 181 -7.59 13.29 0.07
N GLY A 182 -7.16 13.61 1.29
CA GLY A 182 -5.74 13.69 1.63
C GLY A 182 -5.00 12.36 1.43
N LEU A 183 -5.58 11.25 1.93
CA LEU A 183 -5.04 9.90 1.71
C LEU A 183 -4.98 9.57 0.21
N THR A 184 -6.05 9.83 -0.53
CA THR A 184 -6.11 9.54 -1.97
C THR A 184 -5.01 10.30 -2.71
N TYR A 185 -4.86 11.59 -2.49
CA TYR A 185 -3.82 12.39 -3.13
C TYR A 185 -2.41 11.91 -2.77
N ASN A 186 -2.16 11.67 -1.48
CA ASN A 186 -0.84 11.30 -1.01
C ASN A 186 -0.41 9.90 -1.49
N PHE A 187 -1.35 8.96 -1.65
CA PHE A 187 -1.05 7.59 -2.04
C PHE A 187 -1.35 7.27 -3.51
N LEU A 188 -1.93 8.20 -4.29
CA LEU A 188 -2.24 8.02 -5.70
C LEU A 188 -1.05 7.54 -6.56
N PRO A 189 0.17 8.07 -6.43
CA PRO A 189 1.31 7.59 -7.20
C PRO A 189 1.70 6.14 -6.91
N PHE A 190 1.50 5.64 -5.68
CA PHE A 190 1.73 4.23 -5.33
C PHE A 190 0.77 3.29 -6.03
N MET A 191 -0.40 3.77 -6.45
CA MET A 191 -1.33 3.04 -7.29
C MET A 191 -0.95 3.13 -8.77
N ILE A 192 -0.61 4.33 -9.26
CA ILE A 192 -0.36 4.59 -10.70
C ILE A 192 0.87 3.82 -11.20
N LEU A 193 1.98 3.82 -10.45
CA LEU A 193 3.24 3.25 -10.91
C LEU A 193 3.18 1.74 -11.17
N PRO A 194 2.66 0.89 -10.26
CA PRO A 194 2.51 -0.53 -10.53
C PRO A 194 1.50 -0.82 -11.66
N LEU A 195 0.40 -0.06 -11.71
CA LEU A 195 -0.58 -0.18 -12.78
C LEU A 195 0.05 0.13 -14.14
N TYR A 196 0.78 1.24 -14.22
CA TYR A 196 1.50 1.63 -15.44
C TYR A 196 2.51 0.56 -15.86
N THR A 197 3.33 0.05 -14.93
CA THR A 197 4.33 -0.98 -15.23
C THR A 197 3.69 -2.28 -15.74
N SER A 198 2.53 -2.64 -15.20
CA SER A 198 1.80 -3.82 -15.65
C SER A 198 1.16 -3.60 -17.02
N LEU A 199 0.54 -2.44 -17.26
CA LEU A 199 -0.07 -2.08 -18.53
C LEU A 199 0.95 -1.94 -19.66
N GLU A 200 2.13 -1.38 -19.38
CA GLU A 200 3.21 -1.23 -20.33
C GLU A 200 3.76 -2.55 -20.87
N ARG A 201 3.71 -3.62 -20.08
CA ARG A 201 4.18 -4.96 -20.46
C ARG A 201 3.21 -5.69 -21.39
N ILE A 202 1.99 -5.19 -21.57
CA ILE A 202 1.01 -5.81 -22.47
C ILE A 202 1.44 -5.60 -23.93
N ASP A 203 1.66 -6.71 -24.65
CA ASP A 203 2.01 -6.64 -26.07
C ASP A 203 0.86 -6.04 -26.87
N GLY A 204 1.15 -4.98 -27.65
CA GLY A 204 0.20 -4.31 -28.50
C GLY A 204 -0.48 -5.23 -29.53
N ARG A 205 0.20 -6.30 -29.93
CA ARG A 205 -0.34 -7.33 -30.85
C ARG A 205 -1.60 -8.01 -30.31
N LEU A 206 -1.76 -8.10 -28.98
CA LEU A 206 -2.97 -8.64 -28.36
C LEU A 206 -4.18 -7.74 -28.60
N HIS A 207 -3.98 -6.43 -28.68
CA HIS A 207 -5.05 -5.49 -29.02
C HIS A 207 -5.39 -5.54 -30.51
N GLU A 208 -4.40 -5.71 -31.39
CA GLU A 208 -4.59 -5.90 -32.82
C GLU A 208 -5.35 -7.19 -33.11
N ALA A 209 -4.92 -8.30 -32.51
CA ALA A 209 -5.61 -9.59 -32.64
C ALA A 209 -7.07 -9.56 -32.14
N ALA A 210 -7.34 -8.82 -31.06
CA ALA A 210 -8.70 -8.61 -30.58
C ALA A 210 -9.53 -7.80 -31.62
N GLY A 211 -8.92 -6.81 -32.27
CA GLY A 211 -9.54 -6.06 -33.36
C GLY A 211 -9.86 -6.93 -34.57
N ASP A 212 -8.96 -7.82 -34.97
CA ASP A 212 -9.16 -8.78 -36.09
C ASP A 212 -10.32 -9.74 -35.81
N LEU A 213 -10.59 -10.02 -34.54
CA LEU A 213 -11.75 -10.79 -34.08
C LEU A 213 -13.02 -9.93 -33.89
N TYR A 214 -13.07 -8.72 -34.44
CA TYR A 214 -14.17 -7.77 -34.34
C TYR A 214 -14.56 -7.41 -32.91
N ALA A 215 -13.62 -7.49 -31.93
CA ALA A 215 -13.89 -7.08 -30.55
C ALA A 215 -14.02 -5.57 -30.43
N THR A 216 -15.05 -5.11 -29.72
CA THR A 216 -15.19 -3.68 -29.40
C THR A 216 -14.10 -3.24 -28.40
N PRO A 217 -13.73 -1.94 -28.35
CA PRO A 217 -12.76 -1.46 -27.38
C PRO A 217 -13.09 -1.82 -25.91
N ALA A 218 -14.39 -1.83 -25.55
CA ALA A 218 -14.85 -2.25 -24.21
C ALA A 218 -14.63 -3.75 -23.99
N THR A 219 -14.83 -4.58 -25.01
CA THR A 219 -14.60 -6.03 -24.93
C THR A 219 -13.09 -6.32 -24.81
N THR A 220 -12.26 -5.65 -25.60
CA THR A 220 -10.79 -5.75 -25.53
C THR A 220 -10.29 -5.32 -24.16
N PHE A 221 -10.79 -4.20 -23.64
CA PHE A 221 -10.45 -3.77 -22.28
C PHE A 221 -10.79 -4.82 -21.23
N ARG A 222 -12.04 -5.32 -21.23
CA ARG A 222 -12.53 -6.24 -20.20
C ARG A 222 -11.91 -7.64 -20.28
N LYS A 223 -11.64 -8.14 -21.52
CA LYS A 223 -11.17 -9.52 -21.73
C LYS A 223 -9.66 -9.66 -21.90
N VAL A 224 -8.97 -8.58 -22.28
CA VAL A 224 -7.52 -8.60 -22.53
C VAL A 224 -6.80 -7.67 -21.54
N THR A 225 -7.08 -6.37 -21.57
CA THR A 225 -6.31 -5.38 -20.80
C THR A 225 -6.48 -5.56 -19.31
N LEU A 226 -7.73 -5.66 -18.82
CA LEU A 226 -8.00 -5.74 -17.39
C LEU A 226 -7.42 -7.02 -16.75
N PRO A 227 -7.61 -8.24 -17.30
CA PRO A 227 -7.00 -9.44 -16.72
C PRO A 227 -5.48 -9.40 -16.72
N LEU A 228 -4.84 -8.94 -17.81
CA LEU A 228 -3.39 -8.86 -17.91
C LEU A 228 -2.79 -7.76 -17.02
N SER A 229 -3.56 -6.76 -16.65
CA SER A 229 -3.14 -5.70 -15.71
C SER A 229 -3.43 -6.04 -14.23
N MET A 230 -4.08 -7.17 -13.92
CA MET A 230 -4.42 -7.55 -12.54
C MET A 230 -3.22 -7.59 -11.59
N PRO A 231 -2.02 -8.05 -11.99
CA PRO A 231 -0.84 -7.97 -11.12
C PRO A 231 -0.52 -6.54 -10.69
N GLY A 232 -0.69 -5.57 -11.60
CA GLY A 232 -0.53 -4.15 -11.28
C GLY A 232 -1.62 -3.60 -10.36
N VAL A 233 -2.88 -4.05 -10.53
CA VAL A 233 -4.00 -3.70 -9.64
C VAL A 233 -3.72 -4.21 -8.24
N VAL A 234 -3.32 -5.48 -8.10
CA VAL A 234 -3.03 -6.08 -6.80
C VAL A 234 -1.86 -5.37 -6.11
N SER A 235 -0.74 -5.19 -6.82
CA SER A 235 0.44 -4.51 -6.27
C SER A 235 0.14 -3.06 -5.87
N GLY A 236 -0.56 -2.30 -6.72
CA GLY A 236 -0.96 -0.93 -6.44
C GLY A 236 -1.91 -0.82 -5.26
N THR A 237 -2.87 -1.74 -5.15
CA THR A 237 -3.81 -1.81 -4.01
C THR A 237 -3.04 -2.04 -2.70
N LEU A 238 -2.11 -2.99 -2.66
CA LEU A 238 -1.31 -3.27 -1.47
C LEU A 238 -0.43 -2.09 -1.07
N LEU A 239 0.28 -1.51 -2.04
CA LEU A 239 1.17 -0.36 -1.80
C LEU A 239 0.42 0.90 -1.36
N THR A 240 -0.86 1.02 -1.67
CA THR A 240 -1.73 2.12 -1.25
C THR A 240 -2.41 1.82 0.08
N PHE A 241 -3.05 0.65 0.21
CA PHE A 241 -3.89 0.32 1.36
C PHE A 241 -3.09 0.16 2.66
N ILE A 242 -1.93 -0.53 2.60
CA ILE A 242 -1.15 -0.83 3.81
C ILE A 242 -0.72 0.45 4.52
N PRO A 243 -0.01 1.40 3.88
CA PRO A 243 0.39 2.63 4.56
C PRO A 243 -0.80 3.56 4.86
N ALA A 244 -1.84 3.60 4.03
CA ALA A 244 -3.03 4.40 4.29
C ALA A 244 -3.78 3.95 5.54
N SER A 245 -3.82 2.65 5.86
CA SER A 245 -4.51 2.12 7.04
C SER A 245 -3.88 2.54 8.37
N GLY A 246 -2.57 2.79 8.38
CA GLY A 246 -1.80 3.26 9.54
C GLY A 246 -1.52 4.77 9.53
N ASP A 247 -2.06 5.52 8.57
CA ASP A 247 -1.77 6.95 8.46
C ASP A 247 -2.34 7.73 9.65
N TYR A 248 -1.49 8.54 10.27
CA TYR A 248 -1.87 9.45 11.33
C TYR A 248 -1.83 10.91 10.91
N VAL A 249 -1.04 11.26 9.90
CA VAL A 249 -0.79 12.64 9.51
C VAL A 249 -2.01 13.27 8.85
N ASN A 250 -2.63 12.58 7.89
CA ASN A 250 -3.86 13.09 7.26
C ASN A 250 -4.99 13.15 8.28
N ALA A 251 -5.14 12.12 9.12
CA ALA A 251 -6.18 12.09 10.16
C ALA A 251 -6.02 13.20 11.21
N GLU A 252 -4.79 13.55 11.61
CA GLU A 252 -4.53 14.61 12.60
C GLU A 252 -4.65 16.01 11.99
N LEU A 253 -4.21 16.22 10.74
CA LEU A 253 -4.18 17.55 10.12
C LEU A 253 -5.47 17.94 9.40
N LEU A 254 -6.15 16.97 8.77
CA LEU A 254 -7.35 17.21 7.96
C LEU A 254 -8.63 16.76 8.66
N GLY A 255 -8.52 15.89 9.67
CA GLY A 255 -9.65 15.36 10.41
C GLY A 255 -10.02 16.17 11.65
N SER A 256 -10.90 15.59 12.44
CA SER A 256 -11.37 16.07 13.75
C SER A 256 -11.22 14.98 14.81
N THR A 257 -11.66 15.27 16.04
CA THR A 257 -11.70 14.28 17.12
C THR A 257 -12.53 13.05 16.75
N ASP A 258 -13.60 13.22 15.99
CA ASP A 258 -14.52 12.16 15.60
C ASP A 258 -14.07 11.38 14.38
N THR A 259 -13.08 11.88 13.64
CA THR A 259 -12.52 11.22 12.45
C THR A 259 -11.16 10.57 12.70
N LYS A 260 -10.73 10.45 13.96
CA LYS A 260 -9.46 9.83 14.30
C LYS A 260 -9.36 8.39 13.78
N MET A 261 -8.23 8.09 13.18
CA MET A 261 -7.82 6.75 12.75
C MET A 261 -6.96 6.09 13.84
N VAL A 262 -6.79 4.78 13.77
CA VAL A 262 -6.00 4.03 14.76
C VAL A 262 -4.53 4.49 14.79
N GLY A 263 -3.95 4.91 13.65
CA GLY A 263 -2.61 5.50 13.61
C GLY A 263 -2.46 6.73 14.48
N SER A 264 -3.46 7.63 14.50
CA SER A 264 -3.48 8.80 15.38
C SER A 264 -3.59 8.42 16.85
N VAL A 265 -4.33 7.36 17.17
CA VAL A 265 -4.44 6.84 18.55
C VAL A 265 -3.09 6.29 19.01
N ILE A 266 -2.44 5.46 18.18
CA ILE A 266 -1.11 4.91 18.48
C ILE A 266 -0.12 6.04 18.75
N GLN A 267 -0.09 7.04 17.88
CA GLN A 267 0.76 8.22 18.03
C GLN A 267 0.47 8.98 19.34
N THR A 268 -0.81 9.17 19.67
CA THR A 268 -1.23 9.88 20.89
C THR A 268 -0.83 9.09 22.14
N GLN A 269 -1.05 7.78 22.18
CA GLN A 269 -0.67 6.91 23.30
C GLN A 269 0.86 6.90 23.49
N PHE A 270 1.61 6.85 22.40
CA PHE A 270 3.06 6.79 22.46
C PHE A 270 3.72 8.12 22.80
N LEU A 271 3.27 9.25 22.23
CA LEU A 271 3.95 10.55 22.34
C LEU A 271 3.35 11.49 23.38
N ARG A 272 2.04 11.39 23.66
CA ARG A 272 1.34 12.33 24.55
C ARG A 272 0.95 11.71 25.88
N VAL A 273 0.34 10.52 25.85
CA VAL A 273 -0.09 9.80 27.08
C VAL A 273 1.09 9.06 27.69
N LEU A 274 2.05 8.64 26.86
CA LEU A 274 3.24 7.86 27.24
C LEU A 274 2.88 6.48 27.80
N ASP A 275 1.73 5.94 27.37
CA ASP A 275 1.31 4.57 27.62
C ASP A 275 1.87 3.65 26.51
N TYR A 276 3.13 3.27 26.68
CA TYR A 276 3.86 2.44 25.72
C TYR A 276 3.25 1.04 25.54
N PRO A 277 2.77 0.35 26.60
CA PRO A 277 2.14 -0.95 26.46
C PRO A 277 0.90 -0.91 25.55
N THR A 278 -0.01 0.03 25.79
CA THR A 278 -1.22 0.21 24.96
C THR A 278 -0.87 0.60 23.52
N ALA A 279 0.09 1.51 23.31
CA ALA A 279 0.54 1.89 21.98
C ALA A 279 1.12 0.69 21.22
N ALA A 280 1.94 -0.13 21.89
CA ALA A 280 2.53 -1.33 21.30
C ALA A 280 1.47 -2.39 20.96
N ALA A 281 0.52 -2.63 21.87
CA ALA A 281 -0.58 -3.57 21.65
C ALA A 281 -1.45 -3.15 20.45
N LEU A 282 -1.84 -1.87 20.36
CA LEU A 282 -2.58 -1.32 19.22
C LEU A 282 -1.83 -1.49 17.89
N SER A 283 -0.51 -1.30 17.88
CA SER A 283 0.33 -1.49 16.70
C SER A 283 0.34 -2.93 16.23
N PHE A 284 0.44 -3.92 17.15
CA PHE A 284 0.37 -5.34 16.80
C PHE A 284 -1.02 -5.76 16.32
N ILE A 285 -2.10 -5.23 16.92
CA ILE A 285 -3.47 -5.47 16.47
C ILE A 285 -3.64 -4.93 15.03
N LEU A 286 -3.21 -3.69 14.78
CA LEU A 286 -3.27 -3.11 13.44
C LEU A 286 -2.49 -3.95 12.43
N MET A 287 -1.27 -4.36 12.76
CA MET A 287 -0.46 -5.22 11.90
C MET A 287 -1.18 -6.54 11.60
N ALA A 288 -1.75 -7.20 12.61
CA ALA A 288 -2.47 -8.47 12.43
C ALA A 288 -3.71 -8.29 11.55
N VAL A 289 -4.50 -7.23 11.76
CA VAL A 289 -5.70 -6.92 10.97
C VAL A 289 -5.32 -6.63 9.51
N VAL A 290 -4.31 -5.79 9.28
CA VAL A 290 -3.82 -5.46 7.92
C VAL A 290 -3.30 -6.72 7.22
N LEU A 291 -2.48 -7.55 7.89
CA LEU A 291 -1.99 -8.81 7.33
C LEU A 291 -3.14 -9.77 7.00
N LEU A 292 -4.17 -9.84 7.82
CA LEU A 292 -5.35 -10.67 7.56
C LEU A 292 -6.09 -10.18 6.29
N VAL A 293 -6.36 -8.86 6.21
CA VAL A 293 -7.04 -8.26 5.05
C VAL A 293 -6.22 -8.49 3.77
N VAL A 294 -4.92 -8.24 3.81
CA VAL A 294 -3.99 -8.45 2.70
C VAL A 294 -3.93 -9.92 2.27
N THR A 295 -3.84 -10.84 3.23
CA THR A 295 -3.80 -12.28 2.94
C THR A 295 -5.09 -12.76 2.27
N VAL A 296 -6.25 -12.30 2.77
CA VAL A 296 -7.55 -12.61 2.17
C VAL A 296 -7.66 -12.03 0.76
N TYR A 297 -7.18 -10.80 0.57
CA TYR A 297 -7.18 -10.13 -0.73
C TYR A 297 -6.32 -10.88 -1.76
N ILE A 298 -5.08 -11.24 -1.41
CA ILE A 298 -4.16 -11.97 -2.30
C ILE A 298 -4.75 -13.35 -2.67
N ARG A 299 -5.27 -14.10 -1.69
CA ARG A 299 -5.88 -15.40 -1.95
C ARG A 299 -7.11 -15.33 -2.88
N ARG A 300 -7.88 -14.24 -2.79
CA ARG A 300 -9.07 -14.06 -3.67
C ARG A 300 -8.70 -13.52 -5.05
N SER A 301 -7.59 -12.82 -5.19
CA SER A 301 -7.15 -12.23 -6.47
C SER A 301 -6.56 -13.26 -7.44
N GLY A 302 -6.43 -14.55 -7.06
CA GLY A 302 -5.95 -15.62 -7.94
C GLY A 302 -4.51 -15.44 -8.43
N THR A 303 -3.70 -14.71 -7.68
CA THR A 303 -2.31 -14.39 -8.05
C THR A 303 -1.33 -15.50 -7.66
N GLU A 304 -1.64 -16.75 -7.96
CA GLU A 304 -0.69 -17.86 -7.80
C GLU A 304 0.55 -17.73 -8.71
N ASP A 305 0.49 -16.85 -9.71
CA ASP A 305 1.57 -16.60 -10.69
C ASP A 305 2.50 -15.43 -10.31
N LEU A 306 2.40 -14.87 -9.11
CA LEU A 306 3.24 -13.74 -8.65
C LEU A 306 4.44 -14.15 -7.78
N VAL A 307 4.69 -15.45 -7.61
CA VAL A 307 5.86 -15.99 -6.87
C VAL A 307 6.83 -16.66 -7.79
#